data_a5173bd7525586634d5778daa82437be
#
_entry.id   a5173bd7525586634d5778daa82437be
#
_cell.length_a   1.000
_cell.length_b   1.000
_cell.length_c   1.000
_cell.angle_alpha   90.00
_cell.angle_beta   90.00
_cell.angle_gamma   90.00
#
_symmetry.space_group_name_H-M   'P 1'
#
loop_
_entity.id
_entity.type
_entity.pdbx_description
1 polymer ?
#
loop_
_entity_poly.entity_id
_entity_poly.type
_entity_poly.pdbx_seq_one_letter_code
_entity_poly.pdbx_strand_id
1 'polypeptide(L)'
;DSFHDYNKAELFARFERSLEEALTDRISLNPILNSFQETVHRYNIDREYINAFMQSMHWDLSKKTYLSDEEYKAYIYGSADVVGLMCLKVFVKGDDTLFESLKDSAMRLGSAFQKVNFLRDLKADHEHLERSYFPNVDMNAFDEDSKQAIIDEIEADFSAGLKGIFQLPDDAKFGVYTAYKYYLRLLKKLKKTPSTQIKSKRIRVPNYQKVDVLARSFIRYQFNLL
;
A
#
# COMPACT_ATOMS: atom_id res chain seq x y z
N ASP A 1 14.02 -7.55 6.39
CA ASP A 1 14.58 -6.52 7.28
C ASP A 1 15.07 -7.04 8.61
N SER A 2 14.34 -7.90 9.29
CA SER A 2 14.60 -8.26 10.69
C SER A 2 15.18 -9.67 10.90
N PHE A 3 15.41 -10.43 9.83
CA PHE A 3 15.76 -11.85 9.95
C PHE A 3 17.22 -12.20 9.61
N HIS A 4 18.03 -11.23 9.15
CA HIS A 4 19.37 -11.51 8.64
C HIS A 4 20.36 -10.42 9.06
N ASP A 5 21.55 -10.85 9.50
CA ASP A 5 22.71 -10.00 9.82
C ASP A 5 23.52 -9.63 8.56
N TYR A 6 22.86 -9.52 7.41
CA TYR A 6 23.51 -9.11 6.17
C TYR A 6 23.55 -7.59 6.00
N ASN A 7 24.53 -7.13 5.19
CA ASN A 7 24.57 -5.75 4.75
C ASN A 7 23.36 -5.45 3.84
N LYS A 8 22.34 -4.81 4.40
CA LYS A 8 21.06 -4.51 3.72
C LYS A 8 21.28 -3.62 2.50
N ALA A 9 22.17 -2.63 2.60
CA ALA A 9 22.47 -1.72 1.49
C ALA A 9 23.10 -2.47 0.30
N GLU A 10 24.02 -3.39 0.57
CA GLU A 10 24.65 -4.20 -0.48
C GLU A 10 23.62 -5.13 -1.14
N LEU A 11 22.76 -5.79 -0.35
CA LEU A 11 21.74 -6.68 -0.89
C LEU A 11 20.73 -5.89 -1.73
N PHE A 12 20.35 -4.71 -1.27
CA PHE A 12 19.45 -3.83 -2.02
C PHE A 12 20.08 -3.40 -3.35
N ALA A 13 21.33 -2.95 -3.35
CA ALA A 13 22.04 -2.58 -4.57
C ALA A 13 22.20 -3.75 -5.57
N ARG A 14 22.37 -4.97 -5.06
CA ARG A 14 22.34 -6.18 -5.92
C ARG A 14 20.97 -6.42 -6.52
N PHE A 15 19.92 -6.25 -5.72
CA PHE A 15 18.54 -6.40 -6.19
C PHE A 15 18.21 -5.36 -7.27
N GLU A 16 18.60 -4.09 -7.08
CA GLU A 16 18.41 -3.01 -8.06
C GLU A 16 19.07 -3.34 -9.40
N ARG A 17 20.34 -3.79 -9.38
CA ARG A 17 21.01 -4.23 -10.61
C ARG A 17 20.28 -5.38 -11.30
N SER A 18 19.89 -6.42 -10.54
CA SER A 18 19.18 -7.56 -11.10
C SER A 18 17.81 -7.19 -11.67
N LEU A 19 17.13 -6.23 -11.06
CA LEU A 19 15.86 -5.68 -11.56
C LEU A 19 16.10 -4.92 -12.87
N GLU A 20 17.11 -4.06 -12.93
CA GLU A 20 17.45 -3.30 -14.13
C GLU A 20 17.83 -4.20 -15.31
N GLU A 21 18.69 -5.20 -15.05
CA GLU A 21 19.04 -6.23 -16.04
C GLU A 21 17.79 -6.97 -16.54
N ALA A 22 16.94 -7.43 -15.62
CA ALA A 22 15.71 -8.14 -15.99
C ALA A 22 14.78 -7.30 -16.87
N LEU A 23 14.64 -6.01 -16.58
CA LEU A 23 13.79 -5.09 -17.32
C LEU A 23 14.40 -4.70 -18.69
N THR A 24 15.72 -4.66 -18.80
CA THR A 24 16.42 -4.32 -20.03
C THR A 24 16.51 -5.52 -20.97
N ASP A 25 16.95 -6.66 -20.45
CA ASP A 25 17.18 -7.88 -21.24
C ASP A 25 15.90 -8.69 -21.49
N ARG A 26 14.81 -8.34 -20.80
CA ARG A 26 13.51 -9.04 -20.81
C ARG A 26 13.60 -10.51 -20.42
N ILE A 27 14.56 -10.84 -19.59
CA ILE A 27 14.77 -12.17 -19.03
C ILE A 27 15.53 -12.08 -17.70
N SER A 28 15.27 -13.00 -16.79
CA SER A 28 16.05 -13.13 -15.56
C SER A 28 16.07 -14.58 -15.09
N LEU A 29 17.19 -15.00 -14.51
CA LEU A 29 17.30 -16.28 -13.82
C LEU A 29 16.57 -16.27 -12.46
N ASN A 30 16.26 -15.09 -11.91
CA ASN A 30 15.38 -14.96 -10.77
C ASN A 30 13.93 -15.06 -11.23
N PRO A 31 13.17 -16.12 -10.85
CA PRO A 31 11.82 -16.35 -11.36
C PRO A 31 10.84 -15.22 -11.01
N ILE A 32 11.04 -14.53 -9.88
CA ILE A 32 10.21 -13.38 -9.48
C ILE A 32 10.48 -12.21 -10.41
N LEU A 33 11.75 -11.85 -10.63
CA LEU A 33 12.12 -10.77 -11.53
C LEU A 33 11.74 -11.07 -12.97
N ASN A 34 11.85 -12.34 -13.39
CA ASN A 34 11.44 -12.76 -14.72
C ASN A 34 9.93 -12.59 -14.94
N SER A 35 9.09 -12.98 -13.98
CA SER A 35 7.64 -12.79 -14.04
C SER A 35 7.26 -11.31 -13.95
N PHE A 36 7.98 -10.54 -13.14
CA PHE A 36 7.75 -9.12 -13.00
C PHE A 36 8.05 -8.36 -14.30
N GLN A 37 9.24 -8.58 -14.90
CA GLN A 37 9.60 -7.93 -16.15
C GLN A 37 8.62 -8.29 -17.28
N GLU A 38 8.15 -9.54 -17.37
CA GLU A 38 7.15 -9.94 -18.35
C GLU A 38 5.84 -9.14 -18.16
N THR A 39 5.41 -8.98 -16.91
CA THR A 39 4.21 -8.20 -16.55
C THR A 39 4.39 -6.73 -16.92
N VAL A 40 5.54 -6.13 -16.62
CA VAL A 40 5.87 -4.74 -16.94
C VAL A 40 5.76 -4.49 -18.45
N HIS A 41 6.37 -5.36 -19.26
CA HIS A 41 6.34 -5.21 -20.71
C HIS A 41 4.96 -5.52 -21.33
N ARG A 42 4.26 -6.54 -20.79
CA ARG A 42 2.95 -6.94 -21.29
C ARG A 42 1.90 -5.86 -21.10
N TYR A 43 1.92 -5.17 -19.95
CA TYR A 43 0.92 -4.17 -19.59
C TYR A 43 1.42 -2.73 -19.68
N ASN A 44 2.60 -2.54 -20.31
CA ASN A 44 3.21 -1.23 -20.49
C ASN A 44 3.25 -0.41 -19.20
N ILE A 45 3.76 -1.03 -18.13
CA ILE A 45 3.91 -0.37 -16.82
C ILE A 45 5.04 0.66 -16.90
N ASP A 46 4.74 1.90 -16.55
CA ASP A 46 5.69 3.00 -16.64
C ASP A 46 6.88 2.80 -15.70
N ARG A 47 8.09 2.98 -16.23
CA ARG A 47 9.35 2.90 -15.46
C ARG A 47 9.39 3.88 -14.30
N GLU A 48 8.73 5.01 -14.44
CA GLU A 48 8.62 6.03 -13.40
C GLU A 48 8.01 5.47 -12.11
N TYR A 49 6.98 4.63 -12.20
CA TYR A 49 6.36 4.00 -11.02
C TYR A 49 7.30 3.03 -10.32
N ILE A 50 8.04 2.24 -11.11
CA ILE A 50 9.03 1.30 -10.58
C ILE A 50 10.15 2.07 -9.88
N ASN A 51 10.66 3.12 -10.50
CA ASN A 51 11.73 3.95 -9.95
C ASN A 51 11.29 4.65 -8.65
N ALA A 52 10.06 5.20 -8.61
CA ALA A 52 9.52 5.82 -7.40
C ALA A 52 9.37 4.81 -6.25
N PHE A 53 8.93 3.58 -6.56
CA PHE A 53 8.88 2.49 -5.59
C PHE A 53 10.27 2.14 -5.05
N MET A 54 11.24 1.93 -5.94
CA MET A 54 12.62 1.61 -5.55
C MET A 54 13.24 2.72 -4.71
N GLN A 55 12.98 3.99 -5.04
CA GLN A 55 13.43 5.13 -4.25
C GLN A 55 12.86 5.12 -2.83
N SER A 56 11.58 4.81 -2.66
CA SER A 56 10.96 4.68 -1.33
C SER A 56 11.55 3.53 -0.53
N MET A 57 11.85 2.40 -1.17
CA MET A 57 12.52 1.27 -0.53
C MET A 57 13.98 1.60 -0.16
N HIS A 58 14.65 2.43 -0.97
CA HIS A 58 15.98 2.93 -0.64
C HIS A 58 15.96 3.82 0.62
N TRP A 59 14.96 4.67 0.77
CA TRP A 59 14.79 5.47 1.99
C TRP A 59 14.63 4.60 3.24
N ASP A 60 14.01 3.44 3.15
CA ASP A 60 13.88 2.49 4.25
C ASP A 60 15.22 1.95 4.79
N LEU A 61 16.32 2.10 4.05
CA LEU A 61 17.64 1.71 4.53
C LEU A 61 18.23 2.68 5.55
N SER A 62 17.87 3.96 5.47
CA SER A 62 18.54 5.02 6.26
C SER A 62 17.56 6.00 6.90
N LYS A 63 16.40 6.28 6.30
CA LYS A 63 15.48 7.31 6.77
C LYS A 63 14.57 6.75 7.88
N LYS A 64 14.55 7.44 9.02
CA LYS A 64 13.76 7.03 10.21
C LYS A 64 12.55 7.93 10.44
N THR A 65 12.63 9.20 10.02
CA THR A 65 11.58 10.19 10.28
C THR A 65 11.24 10.97 9.03
N TYR A 66 9.97 11.31 8.88
CA TYR A 66 9.44 12.16 7.82
C TYR A 66 8.99 13.46 8.49
N LEU A 67 9.77 14.55 8.28
CA LEU A 67 9.65 15.78 9.02
C LEU A 67 8.68 16.77 8.37
N SER A 68 8.35 16.59 7.10
CA SER A 68 7.42 17.45 6.39
C SER A 68 6.30 16.66 5.69
N ASP A 69 5.21 17.37 5.39
CA ASP A 69 4.11 16.81 4.61
C ASP A 69 4.55 16.36 3.20
N GLU A 70 5.50 17.09 2.60
CA GLU A 70 6.05 16.75 1.28
C GLU A 70 6.81 15.42 1.33
N GLU A 71 7.64 15.22 2.34
CA GLU A 71 8.39 13.97 2.53
C GLU A 71 7.45 12.79 2.79
N TYR A 72 6.43 12.99 3.60
CA TYR A 72 5.41 12.00 3.89
C TYR A 72 4.63 11.61 2.64
N LYS A 73 4.15 12.59 1.88
CA LYS A 73 3.43 12.37 0.62
C LYS A 73 4.32 11.67 -0.42
N ALA A 74 5.57 12.10 -0.55
CA ALA A 74 6.52 11.47 -1.47
C ALA A 74 6.79 10.00 -1.10
N TYR A 75 6.89 9.68 0.19
CA TYR A 75 7.05 8.31 0.63
C TYR A 75 5.81 7.45 0.38
N ILE A 76 4.60 7.97 0.67
CA ILE A 76 3.34 7.26 0.35
C ILE A 76 3.20 7.06 -1.15
N TYR A 77 3.50 8.08 -1.95
CA TYR A 77 3.47 7.97 -3.40
C TYR A 77 4.33 6.78 -3.88
N GLY A 78 5.60 6.75 -3.49
CA GLY A 78 6.49 5.67 -3.94
C GLY A 78 6.21 4.31 -3.31
N SER A 79 5.82 4.25 -2.03
CA SER A 79 5.60 2.97 -1.34
C SER A 79 4.21 2.35 -1.54
N ALA A 80 3.22 3.14 -1.98
CA ALA A 80 1.83 2.68 -2.08
C ALA A 80 1.08 3.14 -3.34
N ASP A 81 1.10 4.44 -3.68
CA ASP A 81 0.30 4.97 -4.77
C ASP A 81 0.75 4.38 -6.12
N VAL A 82 2.06 4.35 -6.38
CA VAL A 82 2.59 3.74 -7.61
C VAL A 82 2.34 2.23 -7.67
N VAL A 83 2.26 1.54 -6.52
CA VAL A 83 1.84 0.13 -6.49
C VAL A 83 0.39 0.00 -6.95
N GLY A 84 -0.49 0.89 -6.49
CA GLY A 84 -1.86 0.98 -6.98
C GLY A 84 -1.94 1.22 -8.49
N LEU A 85 -1.07 2.11 -9.02
CA LEU A 85 -0.99 2.41 -10.45
C LEU A 85 -0.47 1.23 -11.27
N MET A 86 0.58 0.56 -10.81
CA MET A 86 1.09 -0.65 -11.47
C MET A 86 0.04 -1.76 -11.52
N CYS A 87 -0.68 -1.98 -10.42
CA CYS A 87 -1.81 -2.91 -10.38
C CYS A 87 -2.92 -2.48 -11.35
N LEU A 88 -3.25 -1.19 -11.38
CA LEU A 88 -4.28 -0.66 -12.29
C LEU A 88 -3.94 -0.91 -13.76
N LYS A 89 -2.68 -0.72 -14.20
CA LYS A 89 -2.24 -1.07 -15.56
C LYS A 89 -2.56 -2.52 -15.94
N VAL A 90 -2.35 -3.44 -14.99
CA VAL A 90 -2.69 -4.86 -15.18
C VAL A 90 -4.20 -5.07 -15.26
N PHE A 91 -4.97 -4.42 -14.40
CA PHE A 91 -6.43 -4.60 -14.33
C PHE A 91 -7.16 -4.07 -15.56
N VAL A 92 -6.70 -2.95 -16.12
CA VAL A 92 -7.32 -2.34 -17.31
C VAL A 92 -6.78 -2.94 -18.63
N LYS A 93 -5.81 -3.86 -18.56
CA LYS A 93 -5.29 -4.63 -19.73
C LYS A 93 -4.88 -3.78 -20.94
N GLY A 94 -4.29 -2.61 -20.68
CA GLY A 94 -3.81 -1.71 -21.72
C GLY A 94 -4.84 -0.69 -22.23
N ASP A 95 -6.01 -0.57 -21.58
CA ASP A 95 -6.93 0.54 -21.83
C ASP A 95 -6.43 1.81 -21.13
N ASP A 96 -5.70 2.64 -21.86
CA ASP A 96 -5.14 3.89 -21.34
C ASP A 96 -6.22 4.92 -20.98
N THR A 97 -7.36 4.91 -21.66
CA THR A 97 -8.48 5.82 -21.33
C THR A 97 -9.06 5.47 -19.97
N LEU A 98 -9.34 4.20 -19.75
CA LEU A 98 -9.82 3.72 -18.46
C LEU A 98 -8.76 3.90 -17.36
N PHE A 99 -7.48 3.66 -17.67
CA PHE A 99 -6.37 3.90 -16.74
C PHE A 99 -6.36 5.35 -16.25
N GLU A 100 -6.35 6.33 -17.15
CA GLU A 100 -6.31 7.76 -16.77
C GLU A 100 -7.55 8.16 -15.96
N SER A 101 -8.72 7.61 -16.28
CA SER A 101 -9.96 7.90 -15.54
C SER A 101 -9.96 7.36 -14.11
N LEU A 102 -9.21 6.27 -13.84
CA LEU A 102 -9.17 5.61 -12.54
C LEU A 102 -7.90 5.90 -11.72
N LYS A 103 -6.93 6.57 -12.30
CA LYS A 103 -5.60 6.82 -11.74
C LYS A 103 -5.64 7.43 -10.33
N ASP A 104 -6.40 8.53 -10.16
CA ASP A 104 -6.54 9.17 -8.85
C ASP A 104 -7.17 8.24 -7.82
N SER A 105 -8.23 7.52 -8.18
CA SER A 105 -8.87 6.56 -7.26
C SER A 105 -7.96 5.41 -6.86
N ALA A 106 -7.10 4.93 -7.77
CA ALA A 106 -6.13 3.89 -7.47
C ALA A 106 -5.03 4.38 -6.51
N MET A 107 -4.51 5.58 -6.73
CA MET A 107 -3.55 6.22 -5.83
C MET A 107 -4.15 6.40 -4.43
N ARG A 108 -5.36 6.96 -4.34
CA ARG A 108 -6.07 7.16 -3.06
C ARG A 108 -6.30 5.84 -2.32
N LEU A 109 -6.62 4.77 -3.03
CA LEU A 109 -6.78 3.46 -2.41
C LEU A 109 -5.44 2.91 -1.88
N GLY A 110 -4.36 3.08 -2.63
CA GLY A 110 -3.00 2.75 -2.20
C GLY A 110 -2.61 3.52 -0.94
N SER A 111 -2.78 4.84 -0.95
CA SER A 111 -2.59 5.73 0.20
C SER A 111 -3.38 5.27 1.42
N ALA A 112 -4.68 4.96 1.27
CA ALA A 112 -5.53 4.50 2.37
C ALA A 112 -4.99 3.21 3.00
N PHE A 113 -4.59 2.23 2.18
CA PHE A 113 -4.04 0.98 2.68
C PHE A 113 -2.74 1.19 3.45
N GLN A 114 -1.85 2.02 2.93
CA GLN A 114 -0.57 2.30 3.57
C GLN A 114 -0.73 3.06 4.89
N LYS A 115 -1.57 4.09 4.93
CA LYS A 115 -1.86 4.84 6.15
C LYS A 115 -2.49 3.96 7.24
N VAL A 116 -3.38 3.03 6.86
CA VAL A 116 -3.91 2.02 7.79
C VAL A 116 -2.79 1.11 8.31
N ASN A 117 -1.84 0.71 7.45
CA ASN A 117 -0.70 -0.09 7.89
C ASN A 117 0.17 0.69 8.88
N PHE A 118 0.49 1.96 8.62
CA PHE A 118 1.25 2.81 9.55
C PHE A 118 0.56 2.94 10.92
N LEU A 119 -0.75 3.21 10.91
CA LEU A 119 -1.49 3.31 12.17
C LEU A 119 -1.58 1.97 12.90
N ARG A 120 -1.68 0.85 12.20
CA ARG A 120 -1.69 -0.51 12.77
C ARG A 120 -0.35 -0.90 13.38
N ASP A 121 0.74 -0.56 12.70
CA ASP A 121 2.08 -1.02 13.03
C ASP A 121 2.87 0.00 13.85
N LEU A 122 2.22 1.07 14.31
CA LEU A 122 2.78 2.22 15.01
C LEU A 122 3.76 1.83 16.13
N LYS A 123 3.41 0.80 16.93
CA LYS A 123 4.29 0.26 17.97
C LYS A 123 5.58 -0.33 17.42
N ALA A 124 5.44 -1.23 16.43
CA ALA A 124 6.57 -1.96 15.89
C ALA A 124 7.53 -1.02 15.14
N ASP A 125 6.98 -0.05 14.44
CA ASP A 125 7.76 0.94 13.68
C ASP A 125 8.51 1.89 14.63
N HIS A 126 7.89 2.29 15.74
CA HIS A 126 8.53 3.16 16.72
C HIS A 126 9.56 2.42 17.59
N GLU A 127 9.22 1.25 18.16
CA GLU A 127 10.10 0.52 19.09
C GLU A 127 11.25 -0.22 18.41
N HIS A 128 11.02 -0.79 17.20
CA HIS A 128 12.01 -1.64 16.55
C HIS A 128 12.75 -0.97 15.39
N LEU A 129 12.10 -0.03 14.70
CA LEU A 129 12.66 0.64 13.53
C LEU A 129 12.98 2.11 13.80
N GLU A 130 12.60 2.65 14.96
CA GLU A 130 12.71 4.07 15.31
C GLU A 130 12.10 4.97 14.23
N ARG A 131 11.03 4.49 13.56
CA ARG A 131 10.36 5.18 12.46
C ARG A 131 9.12 5.93 12.93
N SER A 132 8.99 7.17 12.44
CA SER A 132 7.77 7.96 12.55
C SER A 132 7.36 8.45 11.16
N TYR A 133 6.19 8.04 10.71
CA TYR A 133 5.69 8.38 9.37
C TYR A 133 4.84 9.64 9.37
N PHE A 134 4.09 9.94 10.44
CA PHE A 134 3.18 11.07 10.48
C PHE A 134 3.92 12.35 10.89
N PRO A 135 4.06 13.37 9.99
CA PRO A 135 4.98 14.48 10.20
C PRO A 135 4.58 15.41 11.34
N ASN A 136 3.31 15.58 11.61
CA ASN A 136 2.80 16.51 12.62
C ASN A 136 2.35 15.78 13.91
N VAL A 137 2.78 14.52 14.10
CA VAL A 137 2.40 13.72 15.24
C VAL A 137 3.61 13.39 16.10
N ASP A 138 3.68 13.99 17.28
CA ASP A 138 4.63 13.55 18.31
C ASP A 138 4.19 12.19 18.84
N MET A 139 4.98 11.16 18.58
CA MET A 139 4.71 9.80 19.00
C MET A 139 4.67 9.66 20.54
N ASN A 140 5.36 10.53 21.27
CA ASN A 140 5.32 10.55 22.72
C ASN A 140 3.99 11.13 23.22
N ALA A 141 3.44 12.10 22.49
CA ALA A 141 2.17 12.78 22.78
C ALA A 141 0.98 12.28 21.93
N PHE A 142 1.10 11.09 21.29
CA PHE A 142 0.03 10.53 20.45
C PHE A 142 -1.23 10.27 21.28
N ASP A 143 -2.25 11.08 21.04
CA ASP A 143 -3.53 11.11 21.74
C ASP A 143 -4.72 10.73 20.81
N GLU A 144 -5.94 10.91 21.30
CA GLU A 144 -7.15 10.62 20.52
C GLU A 144 -7.37 11.63 19.41
N ASP A 145 -6.98 12.89 19.58
CA ASP A 145 -7.16 13.93 18.56
C ASP A 145 -6.22 13.69 17.38
N SER A 146 -4.95 13.39 17.65
CA SER A 146 -3.96 12.99 16.64
C SER A 146 -4.41 11.74 15.89
N LYS A 147 -4.92 10.73 16.59
CA LYS A 147 -5.47 9.53 16.00
C LYS A 147 -6.67 9.84 15.10
N GLN A 148 -7.58 10.70 15.54
CA GLN A 148 -8.77 11.04 14.79
C GLN A 148 -8.43 11.79 13.49
N ALA A 149 -7.49 12.73 13.53
CA ALA A 149 -7.03 13.44 12.34
C ALA A 149 -6.48 12.46 11.27
N ILE A 150 -5.66 11.48 11.67
CA ILE A 150 -5.17 10.43 10.76
C ILE A 150 -6.33 9.58 10.20
N ILE A 151 -7.30 9.22 11.04
CA ILE A 151 -8.45 8.44 10.61
C ILE A 151 -9.30 9.20 9.60
N ASP A 152 -9.51 10.49 9.79
CA ASP A 152 -10.29 11.32 8.86
C ASP A 152 -9.61 11.41 7.49
N GLU A 153 -8.29 11.54 7.45
CA GLU A 153 -7.51 11.49 6.21
C GLU A 153 -7.67 10.12 5.50
N ILE A 154 -7.57 9.02 6.25
CA ILE A 154 -7.75 7.66 5.72
C ILE A 154 -9.18 7.45 5.19
N GLU A 155 -10.21 7.92 5.91
CA GLU A 155 -11.62 7.82 5.50
C GLU A 155 -11.87 8.59 4.20
N ALA A 156 -11.26 9.77 4.03
CA ALA A 156 -11.32 10.54 2.79
C ALA A 156 -10.70 9.79 1.60
N ASP A 157 -9.51 9.18 1.80
CA ASP A 157 -8.84 8.37 0.78
C ASP A 157 -9.67 7.12 0.42
N PHE A 158 -10.26 6.43 1.39
CA PHE A 158 -11.16 5.31 1.11
C PHE A 158 -12.40 5.71 0.34
N SER A 159 -12.96 6.88 0.64
CA SER A 159 -14.13 7.40 -0.07
C SER A 159 -13.81 7.69 -1.54
N ALA A 160 -12.66 8.29 -1.81
CA ALA A 160 -12.18 8.55 -3.16
C ALA A 160 -11.84 7.24 -3.91
N GLY A 161 -11.13 6.30 -3.27
CA GLY A 161 -10.77 5.02 -3.86
C GLY A 161 -11.96 4.14 -4.21
N LEU A 162 -13.03 4.17 -3.39
CA LEU A 162 -14.24 3.36 -3.65
C LEU A 162 -14.90 3.69 -4.99
N LYS A 163 -14.89 4.96 -5.40
CA LYS A 163 -15.49 5.40 -6.66
C LYS A 163 -14.87 4.69 -7.87
N GLY A 164 -13.54 4.50 -7.85
CA GLY A 164 -12.85 3.77 -8.90
C GLY A 164 -13.09 2.27 -8.87
N ILE A 165 -13.27 1.66 -7.69
CA ILE A 165 -13.50 0.22 -7.57
C ILE A 165 -14.72 -0.23 -8.37
N PHE A 166 -15.81 0.55 -8.34
CA PHE A 166 -17.04 0.22 -9.09
C PHE A 166 -16.88 0.31 -10.62
N GLN A 167 -15.86 1.00 -11.09
CA GLN A 167 -15.56 1.18 -12.50
C GLN A 167 -14.49 0.22 -13.02
N LEU A 168 -13.87 -0.58 -12.15
CA LEU A 168 -12.91 -1.61 -12.55
C LEU A 168 -13.57 -2.68 -13.42
N PRO A 169 -12.80 -3.31 -14.33
CA PRO A 169 -13.25 -4.55 -14.99
C PRO A 169 -13.66 -5.62 -13.99
N ASP A 170 -14.68 -6.42 -14.36
CA ASP A 170 -15.30 -7.38 -13.45
C ASP A 170 -14.33 -8.41 -12.88
N ASP A 171 -13.35 -8.83 -13.67
CA ASP A 171 -12.32 -9.79 -13.25
C ASP A 171 -11.34 -9.23 -12.19
N ALA A 172 -11.19 -7.91 -12.09
CA ALA A 172 -10.40 -7.26 -11.04
C ALA A 172 -11.25 -6.77 -9.86
N LYS A 173 -12.49 -6.34 -10.13
CA LYS A 173 -13.39 -5.68 -9.18
C LYS A 173 -13.58 -6.46 -7.89
N PHE A 174 -13.86 -7.75 -7.99
CA PHE A 174 -14.10 -8.61 -6.81
C PHE A 174 -12.90 -8.63 -5.85
N GLY A 175 -11.69 -8.81 -6.38
CA GLY A 175 -10.47 -8.88 -5.57
C GLY A 175 -10.18 -7.55 -4.86
N VAL A 176 -10.24 -6.45 -5.61
CA VAL A 176 -9.98 -5.10 -5.09
C VAL A 176 -11.03 -4.69 -4.06
N TYR A 177 -12.32 -4.96 -4.33
CA TYR A 177 -13.39 -4.69 -3.38
C TYR A 177 -13.25 -5.51 -2.09
N THR A 178 -12.85 -6.77 -2.19
CA THR A 178 -12.61 -7.61 -1.02
C THR A 178 -11.47 -7.06 -0.15
N ALA A 179 -10.36 -6.62 -0.76
CA ALA A 179 -9.27 -5.97 -0.07
C ALA A 179 -9.74 -4.65 0.60
N TYR A 180 -10.48 -3.81 -0.14
CA TYR A 180 -11.08 -2.59 0.39
C TYR A 180 -11.94 -2.87 1.65
N LYS A 181 -12.83 -3.87 1.61
CA LYS A 181 -13.68 -4.25 2.75
C LYS A 181 -12.88 -4.77 3.94
N TYR A 182 -11.80 -5.51 3.67
CA TYR A 182 -10.89 -5.96 4.72
C TYR A 182 -10.21 -4.78 5.43
N TYR A 183 -9.66 -3.84 4.68
CA TYR A 183 -9.00 -2.67 5.24
C TYR A 183 -9.96 -1.72 5.96
N LEU A 184 -11.18 -1.54 5.44
CA LEU A 184 -12.23 -0.82 6.18
C LEU A 184 -12.56 -1.48 7.53
N ARG A 185 -12.57 -2.82 7.59
CA ARG A 185 -12.81 -3.53 8.86
C ARG A 185 -11.65 -3.32 9.82
N LEU A 186 -10.43 -3.30 9.32
CA LEU A 186 -9.24 -2.99 10.12
C LEU A 186 -9.29 -1.54 10.63
N LEU A 187 -9.59 -0.57 9.77
CA LEU A 187 -9.75 0.83 10.16
C LEU A 187 -10.84 1.01 11.22
N LYS A 188 -12.00 0.37 11.05
CA LYS A 188 -13.09 0.41 12.05
C LYS A 188 -12.62 -0.12 13.42
N LYS A 189 -11.75 -1.12 13.42
CA LYS A 189 -11.19 -1.66 14.65
C LYS A 189 -10.18 -0.69 15.29
N LEU A 190 -9.29 -0.09 14.48
CA LEU A 190 -8.35 0.94 14.92
C LEU A 190 -9.10 2.15 15.52
N LYS A 191 -10.15 2.62 14.83
CA LYS A 191 -11.00 3.74 15.30
C LYS A 191 -11.59 3.48 16.69
N LYS A 192 -11.99 2.23 16.99
CA LYS A 192 -12.55 1.83 18.28
C LYS A 192 -11.50 1.52 19.37
N THR A 193 -10.24 1.41 18.99
CA THR A 193 -9.16 1.09 19.92
C THR A 193 -8.57 2.38 20.47
N PRO A 194 -8.46 2.56 21.80
CA PRO A 194 -7.82 3.73 22.37
C PRO A 194 -6.40 3.95 21.83
N SER A 195 -5.99 5.21 21.68
CA SER A 195 -4.66 5.60 21.17
C SER A 195 -3.54 4.93 21.97
N THR A 196 -3.68 4.87 23.29
CA THR A 196 -2.74 4.19 24.21
C THR A 196 -2.56 2.69 23.90
N GLN A 197 -3.64 2.03 23.45
CA GLN A 197 -3.57 0.61 23.08
C GLN A 197 -2.96 0.41 21.68
N ILE A 198 -3.17 1.32 20.74
CA ILE A 198 -2.52 1.27 19.43
C ILE A 198 -1.00 1.38 19.60
N LYS A 199 -0.53 2.23 20.50
CA LYS A 199 0.89 2.34 20.89
C LYS A 199 1.45 1.10 21.56
N SER A 200 0.62 0.24 22.14
CA SER A 200 1.09 -0.90 22.96
C SER A 200 0.99 -2.26 22.27
N LYS A 201 0.13 -2.41 21.24
CA LYS A 201 -0.07 -3.71 20.58
C LYS A 201 -0.51 -3.56 19.13
N ARG A 202 -0.04 -4.48 18.28
CA ARG A 202 -0.50 -4.58 16.89
C ARG A 202 -1.95 -5.03 16.80
N ILE A 203 -2.80 -4.24 16.17
CA ILE A 203 -4.22 -4.55 15.98
C ILE A 203 -4.40 -5.48 14.78
N ARG A 204 -5.15 -6.56 14.95
CA ARG A 204 -5.37 -7.57 13.90
C ARG A 204 -6.86 -7.86 13.71
N VAL A 205 -7.25 -8.16 12.48
CA VAL A 205 -8.56 -8.73 12.15
C VAL A 205 -8.47 -10.25 12.31
N PRO A 206 -9.31 -10.89 13.12
CA PRO A 206 -9.32 -12.35 13.29
C PRO A 206 -9.66 -13.08 11.98
N ASN A 207 -9.18 -14.31 11.82
CA ASN A 207 -9.35 -15.04 10.58
C ASN A 207 -10.82 -15.30 10.21
N TYR A 208 -11.70 -15.58 11.16
CA TYR A 208 -13.13 -15.75 10.88
C TYR A 208 -13.78 -14.49 10.29
N GLN A 209 -13.31 -13.29 10.69
CA GLN A 209 -13.79 -12.04 10.11
C GLN A 209 -13.24 -11.79 8.69
N LYS A 210 -12.07 -12.32 8.38
CA LYS A 210 -11.54 -12.27 6.99
C LYS A 210 -12.37 -13.15 6.07
N VAL A 211 -12.74 -14.36 6.54
CA VAL A 211 -13.63 -15.26 5.81
C VAL A 211 -15.02 -14.63 5.62
N ASP A 212 -15.58 -14.00 6.66
CA ASP A 212 -16.86 -13.26 6.56
C ASP A 212 -16.79 -12.13 5.50
N VAL A 213 -15.70 -11.36 5.47
CA VAL A 213 -15.50 -10.32 4.44
C VAL A 213 -15.49 -10.94 3.05
N LEU A 214 -14.72 -12.01 2.85
CA LEU A 214 -14.62 -12.70 1.56
C LEU A 214 -16.00 -13.22 1.11
N ALA A 215 -16.71 -13.93 1.99
CA ALA A 215 -18.01 -14.50 1.67
C ALA A 215 -19.05 -13.42 1.30
N ARG A 216 -19.13 -12.35 2.07
CA ARG A 216 -20.05 -11.22 1.79
C ARG A 216 -19.67 -10.48 0.49
N SER A 217 -18.37 -10.29 0.22
CA SER A 217 -17.93 -9.69 -1.03
C SER A 217 -18.26 -10.57 -2.22
N PHE A 218 -18.10 -11.89 -2.08
CA PHE A 218 -18.46 -12.86 -3.11
C PHE A 218 -19.98 -12.86 -3.41
N ILE A 219 -20.83 -12.87 -2.37
CA ILE A 219 -22.28 -12.77 -2.55
C ILE A 219 -22.65 -11.49 -3.30
N ARG A 220 -22.10 -10.34 -2.90
CA ARG A 220 -22.38 -9.07 -3.59
C ARG A 220 -21.95 -9.09 -5.05
N TYR A 221 -20.78 -9.66 -5.33
CA TYR A 221 -20.29 -9.82 -6.68
C TYR A 221 -21.20 -10.70 -7.53
N GLN A 222 -21.63 -11.86 -7.01
CA GLN A 222 -22.51 -12.79 -7.73
C GLN A 222 -23.89 -12.20 -8.04
N PHE A 223 -24.40 -11.32 -7.20
CA PHE A 223 -25.69 -10.66 -7.40
C PHE A 223 -25.58 -9.29 -8.08
N ASN A 224 -24.44 -8.96 -8.70
CA ASN A 224 -24.21 -7.65 -9.37
C ASN A 224 -24.50 -6.43 -8.46
N LEU A 225 -24.12 -6.53 -7.19
CA LEU A 225 -24.27 -5.46 -6.20
C LEU A 225 -22.96 -4.68 -5.95
N LEU A 226 -22.01 -4.82 -6.88
CA LEU A 226 -20.73 -4.11 -6.91
C LEU A 226 -20.66 -3.15 -8.09
#